data_c0dcda86d530a8816406ce01c4b582ad
#
_entry.id   c0dcda86d530a8816406ce01c4b582ad
#
_cell.length_a   1.000
_cell.length_b   1.000
_cell.length_c   1.000
_cell.angle_alpha   90.00
_cell.angle_beta   90.00
_cell.angle_gamma   90.00
#
_symmetry.space_group_name_H-M   'P 1'
#
loop_
_entity.id
_entity.type
_entity.pdbx_description
1 polymer ?
#
loop_
_entity_poly.entity_id
_entity_poly.type
_entity_poly.pdbx_seq_one_letter_code
_entity_poly.pdbx_strand_id
1 'polypeptide(L)'
;MPPARQDGRVPFGAENLVASPPLDTSVARIAIAVALGLFLGLEREWSQKAAGIRTFALCSVLGAIFTLHDSARCAGDGLCVPVLVPVGGLFVTVLAGVLMYNGMEADEGLHLTTAVSLVVAYGVGVLAGLGELLPATVVAVTSSLLLVLKRELHGFAWGLNREEMRSVTEFAILSFVVYPLLPAGTVPVALGPATVDIEPRVVWLMVVFVAGIGITNYVVVKTYGSKGIAVTGFFGGLASSTAVVGTMLDHVGERAEAATYAVAGVLLANAAMALRNLLIVLVFTLGNRPLWPVVPALAVVVLGSVAVAALTADWSESVPMELDSPFSTRNALSFGAMFAVVLAAGGLAEAEFGALGFYATAVFSGLV
;
A
#
# COMPACT_ATOMS: atom_id res chain seq x y z
N MET A 1 -41.71 24.89 -51.06
CA MET A 1 -40.42 24.27 -50.68
C MET A 1 -40.68 23.58 -49.40
N PRO A 2 -40.64 22.23 -49.30
CA PRO A 2 -40.71 21.51 -48.03
C PRO A 2 -39.27 21.35 -47.43
N PRO A 3 -39.13 21.31 -46.11
CA PRO A 3 -37.84 21.20 -45.48
C PRO A 3 -37.26 19.78 -45.57
N ALA A 4 -35.95 19.72 -45.76
CA ALA A 4 -35.15 18.51 -45.90
C ALA A 4 -35.25 17.64 -44.66
N ARG A 5 -35.50 16.33 -44.85
CA ARG A 5 -35.28 15.27 -43.84
C ARG A 5 -33.77 15.16 -43.56
N GLN A 6 -33.38 15.45 -42.33
CA GLN A 6 -32.08 15.04 -41.81
C GLN A 6 -32.16 13.55 -41.48
N ASP A 7 -31.47 12.73 -42.27
CA ASP A 7 -31.18 11.33 -41.95
C ASP A 7 -30.23 11.30 -40.75
N GLY A 8 -30.81 11.13 -39.59
CA GLY A 8 -30.05 10.82 -38.36
C GLY A 8 -29.48 9.40 -38.42
N ARG A 9 -28.31 9.25 -39.02
CA ARG A 9 -27.48 8.08 -38.80
C ARG A 9 -26.92 8.20 -37.38
N VAL A 10 -27.49 7.45 -36.44
CA VAL A 10 -26.92 7.23 -35.12
C VAL A 10 -25.61 6.50 -35.35
N PRO A 11 -24.46 7.06 -34.92
CA PRO A 11 -23.20 6.30 -34.98
C PRO A 11 -23.35 5.08 -34.09
N PHE A 12 -22.87 3.95 -34.57
CA PHE A 12 -22.72 2.71 -33.81
C PHE A 12 -21.83 3.04 -32.61
N GLY A 13 -22.43 3.50 -31.53
CA GLY A 13 -21.75 3.76 -30.27
C GLY A 13 -21.44 2.43 -29.58
N ALA A 14 -20.23 2.30 -29.11
CA ALA A 14 -19.73 1.19 -28.28
C ALA A 14 -20.54 0.99 -26.98
N GLU A 15 -21.56 1.82 -26.73
CA GLU A 15 -22.43 1.73 -25.55
C GLU A 15 -23.38 0.52 -25.56
N ASN A 16 -23.60 -0.12 -26.69
CA ASN A 16 -24.49 -1.30 -26.81
C ASN A 16 -23.74 -2.64 -26.62
N LEU A 17 -22.43 -2.62 -26.31
CA LEU A 17 -21.65 -3.83 -26.01
C LEU A 17 -21.55 -4.12 -24.51
N VAL A 18 -22.02 -3.21 -23.66
CA VAL A 18 -22.30 -3.51 -22.26
C VAL A 18 -23.76 -3.94 -22.18
N ALA A 19 -24.07 -5.07 -22.78
CA ALA A 19 -25.26 -5.82 -22.37
C ALA A 19 -25.11 -5.99 -20.85
N SER A 20 -26.07 -5.47 -20.07
CA SER A 20 -26.17 -5.75 -18.64
C SER A 20 -26.01 -7.27 -18.50
N PRO A 21 -24.94 -7.75 -17.84
CA PRO A 21 -24.66 -9.18 -17.82
C PRO A 21 -25.85 -9.88 -17.17
N PRO A 22 -26.17 -11.12 -17.55
CA PRO A 22 -27.26 -11.92 -16.93
C PRO A 22 -27.08 -12.09 -15.40
N LEU A 23 -26.03 -11.49 -14.85
CA LEU A 23 -25.66 -11.43 -13.45
C LEU A 23 -26.62 -10.61 -12.56
N ASP A 24 -27.52 -9.85 -13.15
CA ASP A 24 -28.51 -9.05 -12.39
C ASP A 24 -29.80 -9.82 -12.04
N THR A 25 -29.90 -11.06 -12.47
CA THR A 25 -31.00 -11.94 -12.05
C THR A 25 -30.82 -12.43 -10.62
N SER A 26 -31.93 -12.59 -9.88
CA SER A 26 -31.90 -13.14 -8.51
C SER A 26 -31.19 -14.49 -8.44
N VAL A 27 -31.34 -15.32 -9.48
CA VAL A 27 -30.65 -16.62 -9.58
C VAL A 27 -29.14 -16.45 -9.67
N ALA A 28 -28.67 -15.52 -10.48
CA ALA A 28 -27.23 -15.26 -10.60
C ALA A 28 -26.64 -14.72 -9.28
N ARG A 29 -27.35 -13.81 -8.60
CA ARG A 29 -26.93 -13.30 -7.28
C ARG A 29 -26.80 -14.42 -6.24
N ILE A 30 -27.75 -15.36 -6.21
CA ILE A 30 -27.69 -16.53 -5.36
C ILE A 30 -26.51 -17.43 -5.76
N ALA A 31 -26.32 -17.70 -7.06
CA ALA A 31 -25.22 -18.51 -7.53
C ALA A 31 -23.85 -17.92 -7.15
N ILE A 32 -23.70 -16.61 -7.25
CA ILE A 32 -22.48 -15.89 -6.82
C ILE A 32 -22.30 -15.98 -5.30
N ALA A 33 -23.37 -15.81 -4.52
CA ALA A 33 -23.32 -15.99 -3.06
C ALA A 33 -22.86 -17.41 -2.69
N VAL A 34 -23.38 -18.44 -3.39
CA VAL A 34 -22.90 -19.83 -3.23
C VAL A 34 -21.42 -19.93 -3.53
N ALA A 35 -20.97 -19.42 -4.67
CA ALA A 35 -19.58 -19.51 -5.11
C ALA A 35 -18.62 -18.81 -4.12
N LEU A 36 -18.96 -17.60 -3.68
CA LEU A 36 -18.15 -16.86 -2.71
C LEU A 36 -18.16 -17.52 -1.32
N GLY A 37 -19.30 -18.07 -0.89
CA GLY A 37 -19.40 -18.82 0.35
C GLY A 37 -18.59 -20.12 0.31
N LEU A 38 -18.65 -20.88 -0.80
CA LEU A 38 -17.79 -22.05 -1.03
C LEU A 38 -16.31 -21.67 -1.00
N PHE A 39 -15.94 -20.57 -1.65
CA PHE A 39 -14.56 -20.08 -1.68
C PHE A 39 -14.04 -19.75 -0.27
N LEU A 40 -14.81 -19.04 0.55
CA LEU A 40 -14.44 -18.76 1.94
C LEU A 40 -14.34 -20.05 2.78
N GLY A 41 -15.24 -21.02 2.53
CA GLY A 41 -15.25 -22.29 3.24
C GLY A 41 -14.11 -23.23 2.87
N LEU A 42 -13.52 -23.09 1.66
CA LEU A 42 -12.42 -23.95 1.19
C LEU A 42 -11.23 -23.96 2.15
N GLU A 43 -10.82 -22.78 2.59
CA GLU A 43 -9.69 -22.65 3.52
C GLU A 43 -10.04 -23.28 4.88
N ARG A 44 -11.29 -23.12 5.35
CA ARG A 44 -11.76 -23.69 6.61
C ARG A 44 -11.78 -25.23 6.57
N GLU A 45 -12.25 -25.80 5.47
CA GLU A 45 -12.21 -27.25 5.26
C GLU A 45 -10.77 -27.77 5.19
N TRP A 46 -9.91 -27.11 4.41
CA TRP A 46 -8.49 -27.45 4.29
C TRP A 46 -7.77 -27.39 5.63
N SER A 47 -8.09 -26.39 6.45
CA SER A 47 -7.55 -26.20 7.79
C SER A 47 -8.25 -27.06 8.87
N GLN A 48 -9.16 -27.96 8.49
CA GLN A 48 -9.93 -28.86 9.38
C GLN A 48 -10.60 -28.14 10.54
N LYS A 49 -11.30 -27.04 10.24
CA LYS A 49 -12.02 -26.25 11.23
C LYS A 49 -13.45 -26.79 11.45
N ALA A 50 -14.04 -26.47 12.62
CA ALA A 50 -15.36 -26.94 13.03
C ALA A 50 -16.50 -26.58 12.06
N ALA A 51 -16.37 -25.49 11.29
CA ALA A 51 -17.29 -25.12 10.21
C ALA A 51 -16.54 -25.16 8.88
N GLY A 52 -16.99 -26.00 7.95
CA GLY A 52 -16.38 -26.23 6.66
C GLY A 52 -17.14 -25.56 5.51
N ILE A 53 -16.78 -25.97 4.29
CA ILE A 53 -17.23 -25.39 3.02
C ILE A 53 -18.75 -25.28 2.88
N ARG A 54 -19.50 -26.30 3.36
CA ARG A 54 -20.97 -26.34 3.28
C ARG A 54 -21.61 -25.28 4.16
N THR A 55 -21.12 -25.12 5.41
CA THR A 55 -21.65 -24.15 6.37
C THR A 55 -21.46 -22.72 5.87
N PHE A 56 -20.30 -22.41 5.34
CA PHE A 56 -20.01 -21.09 4.78
C PHE A 56 -20.87 -20.77 3.56
N ALA A 57 -21.04 -21.74 2.65
CA ALA A 57 -21.92 -21.58 1.49
C ALA A 57 -23.38 -21.34 1.92
N LEU A 58 -23.90 -22.12 2.89
CA LEU A 58 -25.25 -21.95 3.38
C LEU A 58 -25.46 -20.61 4.10
N CYS A 59 -24.51 -20.15 4.88
CA CYS A 59 -24.57 -18.82 5.50
C CYS A 59 -24.62 -17.70 4.45
N SER A 60 -23.80 -17.79 3.41
CA SER A 60 -23.81 -16.81 2.31
C SER A 60 -25.12 -16.85 1.52
N VAL A 61 -25.63 -18.03 1.20
CA VAL A 61 -26.93 -18.21 0.53
C VAL A 61 -28.08 -17.62 1.38
N LEU A 62 -28.05 -17.87 2.69
CA LEU A 62 -29.05 -17.31 3.61
C LEU A 62 -29.05 -15.78 3.56
N GLY A 63 -27.88 -15.16 3.58
CA GLY A 63 -27.75 -13.71 3.44
C GLY A 63 -28.35 -13.20 2.12
N ALA A 64 -28.03 -13.86 1.01
CA ALA A 64 -28.57 -13.47 -0.31
C ALA A 64 -30.08 -13.62 -0.41
N ILE A 65 -30.65 -14.74 0.04
CA ILE A 65 -32.10 -15.01 0.01
C ILE A 65 -32.85 -14.00 0.88
N PHE A 66 -32.38 -13.72 2.10
CA PHE A 66 -33.04 -12.77 2.99
C PHE A 66 -33.00 -11.35 2.43
N THR A 67 -31.87 -10.97 1.81
CA THR A 67 -31.74 -9.67 1.14
C THR A 67 -32.68 -9.55 -0.05
N LEU A 68 -32.73 -10.55 -0.91
CA LEU A 68 -33.64 -10.56 -2.07
C LEU A 68 -35.09 -10.48 -1.64
N HIS A 69 -35.48 -11.18 -0.57
CA HIS A 69 -36.84 -11.13 -0.05
C HIS A 69 -37.17 -9.76 0.55
N ASP A 70 -36.32 -9.23 1.42
CA ASP A 70 -36.53 -7.91 2.02
C ASP A 70 -36.57 -6.80 0.93
N SER A 71 -35.68 -6.87 -0.06
CA SER A 71 -35.67 -5.94 -1.18
C SER A 71 -36.97 -6.01 -2.01
N ALA A 72 -37.48 -7.22 -2.28
CA ALA A 72 -38.75 -7.40 -3.00
C ALA A 72 -39.95 -6.85 -2.22
N ARG A 73 -39.96 -7.02 -0.89
CA ARG A 73 -41.03 -6.46 -0.02
C ARG A 73 -40.96 -4.93 0.06
N CYS A 74 -39.76 -4.38 0.06
CA CYS A 74 -39.53 -2.95 0.22
C CYS A 74 -39.51 -2.18 -1.11
N ALA A 75 -39.86 -2.80 -2.22
CA ALA A 75 -39.93 -2.16 -3.55
C ALA A 75 -41.20 -1.29 -3.75
N GLY A 76 -42.09 -1.20 -2.74
CA GLY A 76 -43.30 -0.35 -2.78
C GLY A 76 -43.10 0.99 -2.09
N ASP A 77 -44.00 1.98 -2.39
CA ASP A 77 -43.90 3.37 -1.91
C ASP A 77 -44.15 3.61 -0.41
N GLY A 78 -43.97 2.61 0.46
CA GLY A 78 -44.19 2.69 1.90
C GLY A 78 -42.93 2.61 2.72
N LEU A 79 -42.99 3.11 3.98
CA LEU A 79 -41.93 2.89 4.97
C LEU A 79 -41.80 1.37 5.21
N CYS A 80 -40.75 0.78 4.64
CA CYS A 80 -40.47 -0.64 4.79
C CYS A 80 -39.19 -0.82 5.61
N VAL A 81 -39.26 -1.65 6.63
CA VAL A 81 -38.07 -2.02 7.43
C VAL A 81 -37.65 -3.43 7.01
N PRO A 82 -36.39 -3.63 6.58
CA PRO A 82 -35.88 -4.95 6.29
C PRO A 82 -35.82 -5.74 7.60
N VAL A 83 -36.48 -6.90 7.66
CA VAL A 83 -36.62 -7.71 8.87
C VAL A 83 -35.80 -8.98 8.79
N LEU A 84 -35.76 -9.63 7.61
CA LEU A 84 -35.09 -10.92 7.48
C LEU A 84 -33.57 -10.82 7.54
N VAL A 85 -33.00 -9.75 6.97
CA VAL A 85 -31.55 -9.53 7.01
C VAL A 85 -31.01 -9.42 8.44
N PRO A 86 -31.55 -8.58 9.34
CA PRO A 86 -31.08 -8.54 10.72
C PRO A 86 -31.40 -9.83 11.50
N VAL A 87 -32.53 -10.49 11.25
CA VAL A 87 -32.89 -11.79 11.90
C VAL A 87 -31.90 -12.88 11.49
N GLY A 88 -31.54 -12.96 10.20
CA GLY A 88 -30.56 -13.90 9.72
C GLY A 88 -29.15 -13.62 10.26
N GLY A 89 -28.77 -12.33 10.33
CA GLY A 89 -27.51 -11.91 10.96
C GLY A 89 -27.44 -12.33 12.44
N LEU A 90 -28.52 -12.13 13.19
CA LEU A 90 -28.61 -12.56 14.58
C LEU A 90 -28.52 -14.11 14.70
N PHE A 91 -29.20 -14.83 13.82
CA PHE A 91 -29.15 -16.31 13.82
C PHE A 91 -27.71 -16.80 13.57
N VAL A 92 -27.00 -16.26 12.55
CA VAL A 92 -25.62 -16.64 12.26
C VAL A 92 -24.68 -16.23 13.39
N THR A 93 -24.93 -15.10 14.04
CA THR A 93 -24.12 -14.66 15.20
C THR A 93 -24.30 -15.60 16.39
N VAL A 94 -25.54 -16.04 16.67
CA VAL A 94 -25.81 -17.03 17.71
C VAL A 94 -25.15 -18.36 17.37
N LEU A 95 -25.26 -18.83 16.13
CA LEU A 95 -24.60 -20.04 15.65
C LEU A 95 -23.08 -19.95 15.82
N ALA A 96 -22.50 -18.84 15.48
CA ALA A 96 -21.06 -18.56 15.66
C ALA A 96 -20.68 -18.58 17.16
N GLY A 97 -21.52 -18.04 18.04
CA GLY A 97 -21.34 -18.08 19.49
C GLY A 97 -21.39 -19.49 20.06
N VAL A 98 -22.32 -20.31 19.58
CA VAL A 98 -22.42 -21.73 19.98
C VAL A 98 -21.19 -22.52 19.53
N LEU A 99 -20.72 -22.30 18.32
CA LEU A 99 -19.46 -22.91 17.81
C LEU A 99 -18.25 -22.52 18.66
N MET A 100 -18.19 -21.27 19.09
CA MET A 100 -17.09 -20.77 19.94
C MET A 100 -17.17 -21.42 21.34
N TYR A 101 -18.36 -21.53 21.91
CA TYR A 101 -18.58 -22.14 23.23
C TYR A 101 -18.21 -23.63 23.23
N ASN A 102 -18.65 -24.40 22.25
CA ASN A 102 -18.31 -25.82 22.12
C ASN A 102 -16.82 -26.07 21.94
N GLY A 103 -16.11 -25.17 21.21
CA GLY A 103 -14.66 -25.25 21.06
C GLY A 103 -13.91 -25.03 22.38
N MET A 104 -14.44 -24.21 23.27
CA MET A 104 -13.88 -24.00 24.62
C MET A 104 -14.02 -25.23 25.49
N GLU A 105 -15.15 -25.93 25.43
CA GLU A 105 -15.39 -27.17 26.24
C GLU A 105 -14.55 -28.35 25.73
N ALA A 106 -14.27 -28.42 24.45
CA ALA A 106 -13.49 -29.50 23.84
C ALA A 106 -11.97 -29.35 23.98
N ASP A 107 -11.46 -28.31 24.65
CA ASP A 107 -10.04 -27.98 24.81
C ASP A 107 -9.27 -27.77 23.45
N GLU A 108 -10.06 -27.58 22.37
CA GLU A 108 -9.55 -27.33 21.00
C GLU A 108 -9.16 -25.87 20.76
N GLY A 109 -9.30 -25.04 21.79
CA GLY A 109 -9.04 -23.59 21.73
C GLY A 109 -10.21 -22.77 21.19
N LEU A 110 -10.15 -21.46 21.38
CA LEU A 110 -11.17 -20.51 20.90
C LEU A 110 -11.25 -20.51 19.37
N HIS A 111 -12.37 -21.01 18.81
CA HIS A 111 -12.67 -20.93 17.37
C HIS A 111 -13.12 -19.52 16.93
N LEU A 112 -12.50 -18.46 17.51
CA LEU A 112 -12.90 -17.07 17.31
C LEU A 112 -12.87 -16.65 15.82
N THR A 113 -11.79 -16.99 15.12
CA THR A 113 -11.67 -16.66 13.69
C THR A 113 -12.72 -17.36 12.83
N THR A 114 -13.09 -18.61 13.17
CA THR A 114 -14.15 -19.35 12.48
C THR A 114 -15.51 -18.71 12.73
N ALA A 115 -15.79 -18.32 13.97
CA ALA A 115 -17.02 -17.64 14.34
C ALA A 115 -17.19 -16.31 13.59
N VAL A 116 -16.17 -15.47 13.61
CA VAL A 116 -16.19 -14.18 12.88
C VAL A 116 -16.32 -14.40 11.36
N SER A 117 -15.59 -15.36 10.79
CA SER A 117 -15.65 -15.62 9.36
C SER A 117 -17.01 -16.15 8.87
N LEU A 118 -17.79 -16.82 9.72
CA LEU A 118 -19.18 -17.19 9.41
C LEU A 118 -20.08 -15.96 9.27
N VAL A 119 -19.94 -14.99 10.16
CA VAL A 119 -20.68 -13.72 10.08
C VAL A 119 -20.27 -12.95 8.81
N VAL A 120 -18.98 -12.95 8.48
CA VAL A 120 -18.48 -12.36 7.22
C VAL A 120 -19.10 -13.07 6.01
N ALA A 121 -19.18 -14.40 6.00
CA ALA A 121 -19.80 -15.15 4.91
C ALA A 121 -21.27 -14.78 4.72
N TYR A 122 -22.01 -14.59 5.81
CA TYR A 122 -23.37 -14.07 5.76
C TYR A 122 -23.42 -12.67 5.12
N GLY A 123 -22.53 -11.76 5.56
CA GLY A 123 -22.41 -10.41 5.01
C GLY A 123 -22.08 -10.40 3.51
N VAL A 124 -21.20 -11.30 3.05
CA VAL A 124 -20.89 -11.51 1.62
C VAL A 124 -22.15 -11.90 0.86
N GLY A 125 -22.97 -12.80 1.43
CA GLY A 125 -24.27 -13.17 0.87
C GLY A 125 -25.24 -11.97 0.78
N VAL A 126 -25.29 -11.14 1.83
CA VAL A 126 -26.11 -9.92 1.83
C VAL A 126 -25.67 -8.97 0.70
N LEU A 127 -24.38 -8.69 0.57
CA LEU A 127 -23.82 -7.86 -0.51
C LEU A 127 -24.17 -8.42 -1.89
N ALA A 128 -24.00 -9.73 -2.10
CA ALA A 128 -24.36 -10.39 -3.35
C ALA A 128 -25.86 -10.26 -3.65
N GLY A 129 -26.72 -10.41 -2.62
CA GLY A 129 -28.18 -10.21 -2.73
C GLY A 129 -28.56 -8.78 -3.12
N LEU A 130 -27.86 -7.78 -2.61
CA LEU A 130 -28.03 -6.37 -3.02
C LEU A 130 -27.58 -6.09 -4.46
N GLY A 131 -26.82 -6.99 -5.08
CA GLY A 131 -26.20 -6.77 -6.39
C GLY A 131 -24.82 -6.10 -6.31
N GLU A 132 -24.31 -5.86 -5.12
CA GLU A 132 -23.00 -5.29 -4.83
C GLU A 132 -21.88 -6.36 -5.01
N LEU A 133 -21.74 -6.84 -6.25
CA LEU A 133 -20.88 -8.00 -6.56
C LEU A 133 -19.39 -7.73 -6.32
N LEU A 134 -18.92 -6.53 -6.66
CA LEU A 134 -17.52 -6.15 -6.46
C LEU A 134 -17.16 -6.08 -4.97
N PRO A 135 -17.89 -5.37 -4.09
CA PRO A 135 -17.68 -5.42 -2.66
C PRO A 135 -17.76 -6.83 -2.08
N ALA A 136 -18.75 -7.64 -2.48
CA ALA A 136 -18.89 -9.02 -2.05
C ALA A 136 -17.64 -9.86 -2.37
N THR A 137 -17.14 -9.73 -3.59
CA THR A 137 -15.93 -10.45 -4.05
C THR A 137 -14.69 -9.96 -3.29
N VAL A 138 -14.51 -8.66 -3.14
CA VAL A 138 -13.37 -8.08 -2.41
C VAL A 138 -13.35 -8.58 -0.97
N VAL A 139 -14.50 -8.54 -0.27
CA VAL A 139 -14.61 -9.03 1.11
C VAL A 139 -14.31 -10.52 1.21
N ALA A 140 -14.86 -11.33 0.30
CA ALA A 140 -14.63 -12.78 0.29
C ALA A 140 -13.16 -13.12 0.05
N VAL A 141 -12.53 -12.51 -0.98
CA VAL A 141 -11.13 -12.77 -1.34
C VAL A 141 -10.18 -12.30 -0.24
N THR A 142 -10.38 -11.09 0.27
CA THR A 142 -9.52 -10.53 1.34
C THR A 142 -9.65 -11.35 2.62
N SER A 143 -10.87 -11.74 3.00
CA SER A 143 -11.09 -12.57 4.19
C SER A 143 -10.43 -13.94 4.04
N SER A 144 -10.58 -14.60 2.88
CA SER A 144 -9.90 -15.87 2.60
C SER A 144 -8.39 -15.73 2.65
N LEU A 145 -7.84 -14.66 2.08
CA LEU A 145 -6.40 -14.38 2.12
C LEU A 145 -5.90 -14.22 3.57
N LEU A 146 -6.62 -13.46 4.40
CA LEU A 146 -6.26 -13.29 5.83
C LEU A 146 -6.30 -14.61 6.60
N LEU A 147 -7.22 -15.51 6.24
CA LEU A 147 -7.31 -16.83 6.86
C LEU A 147 -6.17 -17.75 6.43
N VAL A 148 -5.80 -17.75 5.15
CA VAL A 148 -4.66 -18.52 4.59
C VAL A 148 -3.34 -18.02 5.17
N LEU A 149 -3.14 -16.72 5.21
CA LEU A 149 -1.90 -16.09 5.69
C LEU A 149 -1.76 -16.08 7.22
N LYS A 150 -2.60 -16.80 7.96
CA LYS A 150 -2.58 -16.79 9.43
C LYS A 150 -1.21 -17.11 10.01
N ARG A 151 -0.52 -18.13 9.48
CA ARG A 151 0.81 -18.55 9.98
C ARG A 151 1.86 -17.50 9.68
N GLU A 152 1.86 -16.98 8.47
CA GLU A 152 2.77 -15.96 7.99
C GLU A 152 2.61 -14.67 8.78
N LEU A 153 1.36 -14.23 9.00
CA LEU A 153 1.04 -13.04 9.79
C LEU A 153 1.46 -13.20 11.26
N HIS A 154 1.23 -14.39 11.86
CA HIS A 154 1.72 -14.66 13.22
C HIS A 154 3.23 -14.69 13.27
N GLY A 155 3.89 -15.41 12.35
CA GLY A 155 5.34 -15.45 12.26
C GLY A 155 5.95 -14.06 12.09
N PHE A 156 5.34 -13.24 11.24
CA PHE A 156 5.74 -11.85 11.05
C PHE A 156 5.57 -11.04 12.35
N ALA A 157 4.39 -11.10 12.98
CA ALA A 157 4.11 -10.35 14.20
C ALA A 157 5.03 -10.76 15.38
N TRP A 158 5.33 -12.06 15.52
CA TRP A 158 6.22 -12.56 16.55
C TRP A 158 7.70 -12.28 16.26
N GLY A 159 8.04 -12.10 14.99
CA GLY A 159 9.39 -11.71 14.56
C GLY A 159 9.69 -10.22 14.74
N LEU A 160 8.69 -9.40 15.06
CA LEU A 160 8.85 -7.97 15.30
C LEU A 160 9.27 -7.72 16.76
N ASN A 161 10.33 -6.96 16.94
CA ASN A 161 10.69 -6.45 18.25
C ASN A 161 9.84 -5.22 18.63
N ARG A 162 9.97 -4.73 19.86
CA ARG A 162 9.16 -3.61 20.37
C ARG A 162 9.41 -2.30 19.59
N GLU A 163 10.64 -2.07 19.17
CA GLU A 163 11.02 -0.87 18.42
C GLU A 163 10.48 -0.91 16.99
N GLU A 164 10.52 -2.07 16.36
CA GLU A 164 9.93 -2.28 15.04
C GLU A 164 8.41 -2.09 15.06
N MET A 165 7.73 -2.64 16.07
CA MET A 165 6.29 -2.46 16.22
C MET A 165 5.94 -0.98 16.44
N ARG A 166 6.72 -0.27 17.23
CA ARG A 166 6.58 1.17 17.41
C ARG A 166 6.75 1.91 16.08
N SER A 167 7.80 1.60 15.32
CA SER A 167 8.08 2.22 14.04
C SER A 167 6.96 2.00 13.01
N VAL A 168 6.42 0.79 12.92
CA VAL A 168 5.27 0.47 12.05
C VAL A 168 4.04 1.25 12.48
N THR A 169 3.79 1.37 13.80
CA THR A 169 2.65 2.13 14.33
C THR A 169 2.80 3.63 14.04
N GLU A 170 3.98 4.19 14.25
CA GLU A 170 4.27 5.60 13.93
C GLU A 170 4.08 5.87 12.44
N PHE A 171 4.57 5.00 11.58
CA PHE A 171 4.35 5.10 10.12
C PHE A 171 2.87 5.02 9.75
N ALA A 172 2.11 4.12 10.36
CA ALA A 172 0.67 4.01 10.12
C ALA A 172 -0.07 5.29 10.54
N ILE A 173 0.30 5.90 11.67
CA ILE A 173 -0.26 7.18 12.12
C ILE A 173 0.06 8.28 11.10
N LEU A 174 1.30 8.41 10.65
CA LEU A 174 1.69 9.43 9.68
C LEU A 174 0.95 9.26 8.34
N SER A 175 0.76 8.01 7.89
CA SER A 175 0.17 7.70 6.58
C SER A 175 -1.35 7.74 6.58
N PHE A 176 -2.00 7.18 7.59
CA PHE A 176 -3.44 6.96 7.60
C PHE A 176 -4.23 7.92 8.50
N VAL A 177 -3.57 8.56 9.46
CA VAL A 177 -4.22 9.53 10.35
C VAL A 177 -3.84 10.95 9.96
N VAL A 178 -2.56 11.28 9.90
CA VAL A 178 -2.12 12.66 9.65
C VAL A 178 -2.38 13.09 8.22
N TYR A 179 -2.03 12.24 7.23
CA TYR A 179 -2.19 12.57 5.82
C TYR A 179 -3.62 13.01 5.42
N PRO A 180 -4.69 12.27 5.75
CA PRO A 180 -6.05 12.69 5.40
C PRO A 180 -6.53 13.93 6.16
N LEU A 181 -5.97 14.25 7.32
CA LEU A 181 -6.31 15.44 8.10
C LEU A 181 -5.72 16.72 7.52
N LEU A 182 -4.72 16.62 6.66
CA LEU A 182 -4.11 17.79 6.04
C LEU A 182 -5.06 18.43 5.01
N PRO A 183 -5.07 19.78 4.91
CA PRO A 183 -5.90 20.47 3.94
C PRO A 183 -5.57 20.04 2.52
N ALA A 184 -6.63 19.87 1.71
CA ALA A 184 -6.49 19.61 0.28
C ALA A 184 -6.27 20.95 -0.44
N GLY A 185 -5.29 20.99 -1.34
CA GLY A 185 -4.96 22.18 -2.13
C GLY A 185 -3.79 22.99 -1.57
N THR A 186 -3.54 24.13 -2.22
CA THR A 186 -2.44 25.03 -1.89
C THR A 186 -2.77 25.92 -0.71
N VAL A 187 -1.81 26.10 0.17
CA VAL A 187 -1.87 27.05 1.27
C VAL A 187 -0.87 28.17 0.98
N PRO A 188 -1.33 29.42 0.82
CA PRO A 188 -0.44 30.55 0.61
C PRO A 188 0.33 30.87 1.89
N VAL A 189 1.64 30.80 1.84
CA VAL A 189 2.55 31.16 2.93
C VAL A 189 3.21 32.48 2.59
N ALA A 190 2.91 33.52 3.36
CA ALA A 190 3.54 34.83 3.21
C ALA A 190 4.96 34.80 3.77
N LEU A 191 5.95 35.02 2.91
CA LEU A 191 7.36 35.07 3.27
C LEU A 191 7.92 36.45 2.88
N GLY A 192 7.73 37.44 3.77
CA GLY A 192 8.07 38.81 3.50
C GLY A 192 7.18 39.44 2.41
N PRO A 193 7.72 40.02 1.34
CA PRO A 193 6.95 40.63 0.25
C PRO A 193 6.34 39.60 -0.72
N ALA A 194 6.82 38.36 -0.71
CA ALA A 194 6.37 37.30 -1.63
C ALA A 194 5.43 36.31 -0.92
N THR A 195 4.52 35.71 -1.69
CA THR A 195 3.64 34.64 -1.24
C THR A 195 4.00 33.37 -2.02
N VAL A 196 4.29 32.31 -1.31
CA VAL A 196 4.60 31.01 -1.91
C VAL A 196 3.46 30.04 -1.63
N ASP A 197 2.95 29.41 -2.66
CA ASP A 197 1.91 28.39 -2.56
C ASP A 197 2.51 27.05 -2.24
N ILE A 198 2.20 26.49 -1.07
CA ILE A 198 2.67 25.18 -0.63
C ILE A 198 1.47 24.23 -0.57
N GLU A 199 1.63 23.01 -1.10
CA GLU A 199 0.66 21.92 -0.95
C GLU A 199 1.05 21.01 0.23
N PRO A 200 0.41 21.13 1.42
CA PRO A 200 0.80 20.36 2.60
C PRO A 200 0.70 18.85 2.39
N ARG A 201 -0.29 18.40 1.62
CA ARG A 201 -0.44 16.96 1.29
C ARG A 201 0.71 16.43 0.46
N VAL A 202 1.22 17.21 -0.49
CA VAL A 202 2.37 16.79 -1.32
C VAL A 202 3.63 16.68 -0.47
N VAL A 203 3.88 17.68 0.37
CA VAL A 203 5.01 17.64 1.32
C VAL A 203 4.91 16.44 2.24
N TRP A 204 3.73 16.18 2.78
CA TRP A 204 3.52 15.07 3.69
C TRP A 204 3.59 13.70 2.99
N LEU A 205 3.05 13.61 1.78
CA LEU A 205 3.15 12.39 0.97
C LEU A 205 4.61 12.03 0.68
N MET A 206 5.47 13.03 0.49
CA MET A 206 6.92 12.81 0.36
C MET A 206 7.52 12.20 1.64
N VAL A 207 7.12 12.73 2.82
CA VAL A 207 7.54 12.14 4.12
C VAL A 207 7.12 10.68 4.22
N VAL A 208 5.84 10.38 3.93
CA VAL A 208 5.29 9.02 3.97
C VAL A 208 6.02 8.09 2.98
N PHE A 209 6.29 8.59 1.77
CA PHE A 209 6.95 7.81 0.73
C PHE A 209 8.40 7.46 1.12
N VAL A 210 9.16 8.44 1.59
CA VAL A 210 10.55 8.22 2.04
C VAL A 210 10.61 7.29 3.25
N ALA A 211 9.68 7.47 4.20
CA ALA A 211 9.54 6.59 5.34
C ALA A 211 9.20 5.14 4.92
N GLY A 212 8.29 4.99 3.97
CA GLY A 212 7.90 3.69 3.41
C GLY A 212 9.06 2.96 2.72
N ILE A 213 9.90 3.69 1.97
CA ILE A 213 11.15 3.14 1.41
C ILE A 213 12.06 2.66 2.53
N GLY A 214 12.22 3.45 3.61
CA GLY A 214 13.05 3.08 4.76
C GLY A 214 12.59 1.79 5.44
N ILE A 215 11.29 1.65 5.70
CA ILE A 215 10.70 0.42 6.28
C ILE A 215 10.89 -0.77 5.34
N THR A 216 10.60 -0.60 4.05
CA THR A 216 10.76 -1.67 3.06
C THR A 216 12.21 -2.13 3.01
N ASN A 217 13.14 -1.20 2.98
CA ASN A 217 14.58 -1.47 3.03
C ASN A 217 14.96 -2.28 4.27
N TYR A 218 14.49 -1.87 5.45
CA TYR A 218 14.74 -2.58 6.70
C TYR A 218 14.22 -4.02 6.65
N VAL A 219 13.00 -4.24 6.18
CA VAL A 219 12.39 -5.57 6.06
C VAL A 219 13.21 -6.45 5.12
N VAL A 220 13.67 -5.92 4.00
CA VAL A 220 14.50 -6.67 3.04
C VAL A 220 15.82 -7.06 3.69
N VAL A 221 16.53 -6.15 4.34
CA VAL A 221 17.81 -6.44 4.97
C VAL A 221 17.65 -7.41 6.16
N LYS A 222 16.58 -7.27 6.94
CA LYS A 222 16.25 -8.21 8.03
C LYS A 222 15.97 -9.61 7.51
N THR A 223 15.28 -9.73 6.37
CA THR A 223 14.87 -11.04 5.82
C THR A 223 16.02 -11.75 5.10
N TYR A 224 16.78 -11.02 4.29
CA TYR A 224 17.83 -11.58 3.45
C TYR A 224 19.23 -11.50 4.08
N GLY A 225 19.34 -10.75 5.16
CA GLY A 225 20.61 -10.55 5.90
C GLY A 225 21.42 -9.37 5.34
N SER A 226 22.35 -8.88 6.17
CA SER A 226 23.26 -7.76 5.85
C SER A 226 24.64 -8.23 5.42
N LYS A 227 24.77 -9.46 4.92
CA LYS A 227 26.07 -10.04 4.56
C LYS A 227 26.43 -9.70 3.11
N GLY A 228 27.57 -9.08 2.92
CA GLY A 228 28.17 -8.76 1.64
C GLY A 228 27.99 -7.29 1.22
N ILE A 229 29.01 -6.80 0.53
CA ILE A 229 29.14 -5.40 0.10
C ILE A 229 27.97 -4.96 -0.75
N ALA A 230 27.44 -5.86 -1.61
CA ALA A 230 26.28 -5.57 -2.46
C ALA A 230 25.05 -5.20 -1.63
N VAL A 231 24.75 -5.99 -0.61
CA VAL A 231 23.61 -5.76 0.27
C VAL A 231 23.84 -4.52 1.13
N THR A 232 25.00 -4.42 1.76
CA THR A 232 25.35 -3.29 2.62
C THR A 232 25.40 -1.98 1.86
N GLY A 233 26.06 -1.95 0.69
CA GLY A 233 26.16 -0.78 -0.15
C GLY A 233 24.82 -0.32 -0.70
N PHE A 234 24.06 -1.22 -1.31
CA PHE A 234 22.80 -0.86 -1.96
C PHE A 234 21.70 -0.56 -0.94
N PHE A 235 21.41 -1.49 -0.03
CA PHE A 235 20.33 -1.30 0.94
C PHE A 235 20.70 -0.29 2.03
N GLY A 236 21.97 -0.24 2.44
CA GLY A 236 22.47 0.84 3.29
C GLY A 236 22.33 2.20 2.61
N GLY A 237 22.64 2.29 1.31
CA GLY A 237 22.49 3.49 0.50
C GLY A 237 21.05 3.95 0.34
N LEU A 238 20.08 3.04 0.29
CA LEU A 238 18.64 3.39 0.33
C LEU A 238 18.26 4.07 1.64
N ALA A 239 18.84 3.63 2.76
CA ALA A 239 18.61 4.24 4.07
C ALA A 239 19.36 5.56 4.20
N SER A 240 20.69 5.54 3.99
CA SER A 240 21.55 6.72 4.05
C SER A 240 22.84 6.49 3.25
N SER A 241 22.93 7.08 2.07
CA SER A 241 24.15 7.01 1.25
C SER A 241 25.35 7.65 1.97
N THR A 242 25.13 8.73 2.71
CA THR A 242 26.17 9.42 3.48
C THR A 242 26.71 8.53 4.60
N ALA A 243 25.86 7.78 5.29
CA ALA A 243 26.31 6.84 6.32
C ALA A 243 27.14 5.71 5.73
N VAL A 244 26.73 5.16 4.57
CA VAL A 244 27.54 4.15 3.86
C VAL A 244 28.90 4.69 3.47
N VAL A 245 28.96 5.91 2.93
CA VAL A 245 30.24 6.57 2.58
C VAL A 245 31.12 6.72 3.82
N GLY A 246 30.57 7.20 4.94
CA GLY A 246 31.29 7.32 6.22
C GLY A 246 31.87 5.98 6.68
N THR A 247 31.02 4.95 6.77
CA THR A 247 31.45 3.61 7.18
C THR A 247 32.54 3.05 6.26
N MET A 248 32.42 3.23 4.94
CA MET A 248 33.41 2.76 3.98
C MET A 248 34.76 3.52 4.12
N LEU A 249 34.71 4.83 4.37
CA LEU A 249 35.93 5.62 4.62
C LEU A 249 36.63 5.20 5.91
N ASP A 250 35.91 4.91 6.98
CA ASP A 250 36.46 4.41 8.23
C ASP A 250 37.19 3.08 8.01
N HIS A 251 36.59 2.15 7.27
CA HIS A 251 37.23 0.86 6.93
C HIS A 251 38.50 1.04 6.10
N VAL A 252 38.51 1.97 5.14
CA VAL A 252 39.72 2.29 4.35
C VAL A 252 40.79 2.91 5.24
N GLY A 253 40.41 3.74 6.22
CA GLY A 253 41.32 4.33 7.20
C GLY A 253 42.00 3.27 8.08
N GLU A 254 41.31 2.19 8.41
CA GLU A 254 41.85 1.08 9.20
C GLU A 254 42.70 0.11 8.36
N ARG A 255 42.32 -0.13 7.09
CA ARG A 255 42.97 -1.09 6.19
C ARG A 255 42.97 -0.58 4.77
N ALA A 256 44.13 -0.26 4.22
CA ALA A 256 44.23 0.24 2.83
C ALA A 256 43.69 -0.75 1.77
N GLU A 257 43.72 -2.06 2.08
CA GLU A 257 43.17 -3.11 1.20
C GLU A 257 41.65 -3.02 1.06
N ALA A 258 40.98 -2.36 2.04
CA ALA A 258 39.56 -2.11 2.02
C ALA A 258 39.10 -1.18 0.88
N ALA A 259 40.01 -0.46 0.23
CA ALA A 259 39.68 0.53 -0.79
C ALA A 259 38.87 -0.07 -1.95
N THR A 260 39.17 -1.30 -2.37
CA THR A 260 38.51 -1.95 -3.52
C THR A 260 37.04 -2.21 -3.25
N TYR A 261 36.70 -2.79 -2.10
CA TYR A 261 35.31 -3.03 -1.76
C TYR A 261 34.57 -1.76 -1.28
N ALA A 262 35.29 -0.82 -0.68
CA ALA A 262 34.71 0.46 -0.28
C ALA A 262 34.19 1.27 -1.48
N VAL A 263 34.96 1.29 -2.57
CA VAL A 263 34.51 1.92 -3.84
C VAL A 263 33.22 1.28 -4.34
N ALA A 264 33.14 -0.04 -4.34
CA ALA A 264 31.93 -0.74 -4.76
C ALA A 264 30.73 -0.44 -3.86
N GLY A 265 30.95 -0.42 -2.54
CA GLY A 265 29.92 -0.04 -1.57
C GLY A 265 29.38 1.36 -1.79
N VAL A 266 30.26 2.34 -2.01
CA VAL A 266 29.88 3.74 -2.32
C VAL A 266 29.13 3.85 -3.66
N LEU A 267 29.58 3.15 -4.70
CA LEU A 267 28.91 3.14 -6.00
C LEU A 267 27.50 2.54 -5.92
N LEU A 268 27.34 1.45 -5.17
CA LEU A 268 26.03 0.85 -4.94
C LEU A 268 25.11 1.75 -4.12
N ALA A 269 25.65 2.47 -3.13
CA ALA A 269 24.89 3.47 -2.38
C ALA A 269 24.41 4.62 -3.26
N ASN A 270 25.26 5.10 -4.20
CA ASN A 270 24.85 6.11 -5.18
C ASN A 270 23.80 5.58 -6.16
N ALA A 271 23.93 4.32 -6.62
CA ALA A 271 22.91 3.68 -7.45
C ALA A 271 21.57 3.59 -6.72
N ALA A 272 21.57 3.22 -5.44
CA ALA A 272 20.38 3.15 -4.60
C ALA A 272 19.73 4.53 -4.42
N MET A 273 20.52 5.57 -4.16
CA MET A 273 20.04 6.95 -4.06
C MET A 273 19.40 7.42 -5.37
N ALA A 274 20.07 7.17 -6.50
CA ALA A 274 19.53 7.53 -7.81
C ALA A 274 18.25 6.77 -8.15
N LEU A 275 18.17 5.49 -7.79
CA LEU A 275 16.95 4.69 -7.94
C LEU A 275 15.81 5.23 -7.07
N ARG A 276 16.09 5.57 -5.82
CA ARG A 276 15.10 6.19 -4.93
C ARG A 276 14.58 7.50 -5.53
N ASN A 277 15.45 8.36 -6.00
CA ASN A 277 15.07 9.63 -6.62
C ASN A 277 14.26 9.40 -7.91
N LEU A 278 14.62 8.40 -8.71
CA LEU A 278 13.84 7.99 -9.90
C LEU A 278 12.42 7.55 -9.52
N LEU A 279 12.28 6.73 -8.48
CA LEU A 279 10.97 6.29 -8.00
C LEU A 279 10.14 7.48 -7.49
N ILE A 280 10.75 8.41 -6.76
CA ILE A 280 10.08 9.64 -6.31
C ILE A 280 9.58 10.45 -7.52
N VAL A 281 10.44 10.72 -8.49
CA VAL A 281 10.06 11.45 -9.71
C VAL A 281 8.91 10.75 -10.44
N LEU A 282 8.98 9.44 -10.63
CA LEU A 282 7.92 8.68 -11.29
C LEU A 282 6.59 8.77 -10.53
N VAL A 283 6.59 8.52 -9.22
CA VAL A 283 5.35 8.52 -8.41
C VAL A 283 4.70 9.90 -8.39
N PHE A 284 5.48 10.97 -8.19
CA PHE A 284 4.95 12.32 -8.04
C PHE A 284 4.62 13.01 -9.38
N THR A 285 5.06 12.45 -10.52
CA THR A 285 4.78 13.01 -11.85
C THR A 285 3.82 12.15 -12.69
N LEU A 286 3.32 11.02 -12.17
CA LEU A 286 2.40 10.14 -12.90
C LEU A 286 1.09 10.80 -13.35
N GLY A 287 0.61 11.84 -12.65
CA GLY A 287 -0.60 12.58 -12.98
C GLY A 287 -0.38 13.80 -13.89
N ASN A 288 0.83 14.30 -13.94
CA ASN A 288 1.27 15.44 -14.74
C ASN A 288 2.35 14.95 -15.71
N ARG A 289 2.60 15.63 -16.80
CA ARG A 289 3.57 15.18 -17.80
C ARG A 289 4.86 14.70 -17.13
N PRO A 290 5.23 13.41 -17.22
CA PRO A 290 6.41 12.89 -16.56
C PRO A 290 7.65 13.63 -17.07
N LEU A 291 8.59 13.91 -16.18
CA LEU A 291 9.87 14.54 -16.51
C LEU A 291 10.77 13.53 -17.26
N TRP A 292 10.32 13.08 -18.43
CA TRP A 292 11.03 12.10 -19.26
C TRP A 292 12.52 12.38 -19.45
N PRO A 293 12.98 13.67 -19.53
CA PRO A 293 14.41 13.94 -19.66
C PRO A 293 15.24 13.53 -18.43
N VAL A 294 14.64 13.47 -17.23
CA VAL A 294 15.34 13.11 -15.98
C VAL A 294 15.53 11.59 -15.87
N VAL A 295 14.60 10.80 -16.42
CA VAL A 295 14.63 9.34 -16.37
C VAL A 295 15.91 8.75 -16.98
N PRO A 296 16.33 9.11 -18.20
CA PRO A 296 17.57 8.59 -18.77
C PRO A 296 18.81 8.99 -17.96
N ALA A 297 18.86 10.21 -17.44
CA ALA A 297 20.00 10.68 -16.65
C ALA A 297 20.17 9.84 -15.37
N LEU A 298 19.09 9.65 -14.61
CA LEU A 298 19.10 8.81 -13.41
C LEU A 298 19.35 7.33 -13.74
N ALA A 299 18.78 6.82 -14.83
CA ALA A 299 19.04 5.46 -15.28
C ALA A 299 20.52 5.22 -15.63
N VAL A 300 21.18 6.18 -16.28
CA VAL A 300 22.63 6.11 -16.57
C VAL A 300 23.44 6.08 -15.28
N VAL A 301 23.07 6.88 -14.27
CA VAL A 301 23.76 6.85 -12.96
C VAL A 301 23.57 5.50 -12.30
N VAL A 302 22.35 4.95 -12.27
CA VAL A 302 22.08 3.64 -11.68
C VAL A 302 22.85 2.53 -12.39
N LEU A 303 22.69 2.43 -13.71
CA LEU A 303 23.31 1.37 -14.51
C LEU A 303 24.84 1.50 -14.52
N GLY A 304 25.35 2.72 -14.64
CA GLY A 304 26.78 2.99 -14.62
C GLY A 304 27.43 2.63 -13.28
N SER A 305 26.82 3.06 -12.17
CA SER A 305 27.32 2.73 -10.83
C SER A 305 27.28 1.22 -10.56
N VAL A 306 26.20 0.54 -10.94
CA VAL A 306 26.08 -0.92 -10.80
C VAL A 306 27.09 -1.63 -11.68
N ALA A 307 27.28 -1.20 -12.93
CA ALA A 307 28.23 -1.81 -13.86
C ALA A 307 29.67 -1.67 -13.35
N VAL A 308 30.07 -0.47 -12.91
CA VAL A 308 31.43 -0.26 -12.38
C VAL A 308 31.62 -1.04 -11.08
N ALA A 309 30.63 -1.05 -10.17
CA ALA A 309 30.69 -1.87 -8.96
C ALA A 309 30.84 -3.37 -9.30
N ALA A 310 30.08 -3.88 -10.26
CA ALA A 310 30.15 -5.28 -10.67
C ALA A 310 31.51 -5.68 -11.26
N LEU A 311 32.19 -4.75 -11.93
CA LEU A 311 33.49 -4.97 -12.55
C LEU A 311 34.67 -4.81 -11.60
N THR A 312 34.51 -4.04 -10.52
CA THR A 312 35.60 -3.67 -9.63
C THR A 312 35.51 -4.27 -8.24
N ALA A 313 34.34 -4.78 -7.83
CA ALA A 313 34.14 -5.28 -6.49
C ALA A 313 34.76 -6.65 -6.24
N ASP A 314 35.40 -6.82 -5.11
CA ASP A 314 35.61 -8.13 -4.51
C ASP A 314 34.38 -8.50 -3.65
N TRP A 315 33.56 -9.40 -4.18
CA TRP A 315 32.29 -9.80 -3.58
C TRP A 315 32.43 -10.79 -2.41
N SER A 316 33.65 -11.23 -2.11
CA SER A 316 33.93 -12.20 -1.05
C SER A 316 33.93 -11.56 0.33
N GLU A 317 34.17 -10.28 0.42
CA GLU A 317 34.23 -9.53 1.67
C GLU A 317 32.81 -9.21 2.21
N SER A 318 32.66 -9.30 3.51
CA SER A 318 31.43 -8.95 4.20
C SER A 318 31.66 -7.82 5.19
N VAL A 319 30.97 -6.70 4.97
CA VAL A 319 30.96 -5.57 5.92
C VAL A 319 29.65 -5.64 6.70
N PRO A 320 29.68 -5.95 8.00
CA PRO A 320 28.48 -5.91 8.82
C PRO A 320 27.99 -4.47 8.96
N MET A 321 26.76 -4.21 8.63
CA MET A 321 26.10 -2.93 8.87
C MET A 321 25.11 -3.11 10.01
N GLU A 322 25.30 -2.37 11.08
CA GLU A 322 24.29 -2.23 12.12
C GLU A 322 23.17 -1.34 11.56
N LEU A 323 22.02 -1.93 11.32
CA LEU A 323 20.83 -1.19 11.00
C LEU A 323 20.24 -0.70 12.33
N ASP A 324 20.43 0.57 12.62
CA ASP A 324 19.65 1.26 13.62
C ASP A 324 18.17 1.12 13.29
N SER A 325 17.29 1.44 14.20
CA SER A 325 15.81 1.36 14.10
C SER A 325 15.24 1.39 12.65
N PRO A 326 14.24 0.55 12.31
CA PRO A 326 13.67 0.45 10.96
C PRO A 326 13.06 1.75 10.44
N PHE A 327 12.67 2.64 11.35
CA PHE A 327 12.08 3.92 11.03
C PHE A 327 12.36 4.89 12.17
N SER A 328 12.80 6.08 11.82
CA SER A 328 12.91 7.21 12.74
C SER A 328 11.94 8.30 12.34
N THR A 329 10.87 8.45 13.12
CA THR A 329 9.90 9.55 12.96
C THR A 329 10.60 10.91 12.90
N ARG A 330 11.64 11.08 13.73
CA ARG A 330 12.45 12.30 13.75
C ARG A 330 13.13 12.55 12.40
N ASN A 331 13.72 11.53 11.80
CA ASN A 331 14.39 11.66 10.51
C ASN A 331 13.38 11.95 9.38
N ALA A 332 12.22 11.28 9.39
CA ALA A 332 11.17 11.51 8.41
C ALA A 332 10.61 12.95 8.52
N LEU A 333 10.35 13.44 9.72
CA LEU A 333 9.87 14.79 9.94
C LEU A 333 10.93 15.85 9.61
N SER A 334 12.20 15.58 9.94
CA SER A 334 13.32 16.46 9.56
C SER A 334 13.46 16.56 8.05
N PHE A 335 13.30 15.43 7.34
CA PHE A 335 13.28 15.40 5.88
C PHE A 335 12.12 16.22 5.31
N GLY A 336 10.90 16.05 5.86
CA GLY A 336 9.73 16.81 5.44
C GLY A 336 9.88 18.32 5.70
N ALA A 337 10.43 18.70 6.86
CA ALA A 337 10.72 20.09 7.18
C ALA A 337 11.76 20.69 6.22
N MET A 338 12.85 19.97 5.96
CA MET A 338 13.86 20.39 5.00
C MET A 338 13.26 20.53 3.60
N PHE A 339 12.45 19.58 3.17
CA PHE A 339 11.77 19.60 1.87
C PHE A 339 10.83 20.81 1.76
N ALA A 340 10.06 21.13 2.80
CA ALA A 340 9.21 22.31 2.86
C ALA A 340 10.03 23.62 2.76
N VAL A 341 11.19 23.67 3.45
CA VAL A 341 12.10 24.82 3.38
C VAL A 341 12.67 24.99 1.97
N VAL A 342 13.08 23.90 1.31
CA VAL A 342 13.58 23.94 -0.07
C VAL A 342 12.50 24.39 -1.04
N LEU A 343 11.25 23.91 -0.88
CA LEU A 343 10.12 24.37 -1.70
C LEU A 343 9.85 25.86 -1.50
N ALA A 344 9.85 26.32 -0.25
CA ALA A 344 9.64 27.74 0.08
C ALA A 344 10.77 28.61 -0.49
N ALA A 345 12.02 28.20 -0.33
CA ALA A 345 13.19 28.92 -0.89
C ALA A 345 13.16 28.94 -2.42
N GLY A 346 12.80 27.82 -3.06
CA GLY A 346 12.64 27.72 -4.51
C GLY A 346 11.54 28.62 -5.04
N GLY A 347 10.39 28.66 -4.37
CA GLY A 347 9.29 29.55 -4.73
C GLY A 347 9.65 31.04 -4.58
N LEU A 348 10.37 31.41 -3.51
CA LEU A 348 10.88 32.77 -3.32
C LEU A 348 11.89 33.15 -4.41
N ALA A 349 12.83 32.27 -4.68
CA ALA A 349 13.85 32.51 -5.69
C ALA A 349 13.25 32.62 -7.10
N GLU A 350 12.21 31.83 -7.38
CA GLU A 350 11.44 31.93 -8.62
C GLU A 350 10.67 33.25 -8.73
N ALA A 351 10.08 33.71 -7.65
CA ALA A 351 9.35 34.98 -7.61
C ALA A 351 10.26 36.18 -7.86
N GLU A 352 11.51 36.16 -7.34
CA GLU A 352 12.47 37.27 -7.47
C GLU A 352 13.30 37.18 -8.76
N PHE A 353 13.73 36.00 -9.17
CA PHE A 353 14.70 35.78 -10.24
C PHE A 353 14.15 34.94 -11.42
N GLY A 354 12.85 34.59 -11.40
CA GLY A 354 12.23 33.75 -12.39
C GLY A 354 12.81 32.33 -12.41
N ALA A 355 12.79 31.67 -13.57
CA ALA A 355 13.26 30.30 -13.73
C ALA A 355 14.73 30.09 -13.30
N LEU A 356 15.60 31.12 -13.41
CA LEU A 356 16.98 31.02 -12.95
C LEU A 356 17.08 30.86 -11.43
N GLY A 357 16.22 31.54 -10.66
CA GLY A 357 16.16 31.39 -9.21
C GLY A 357 15.76 29.96 -8.79
N PHE A 358 14.77 29.39 -9.46
CA PHE A 358 14.36 28.03 -9.24
C PHE A 358 15.50 27.01 -9.52
N TYR A 359 16.17 27.12 -10.66
CA TYR A 359 17.29 26.24 -11.00
C TYR A 359 18.48 26.40 -10.06
N ALA A 360 18.80 27.63 -9.64
CA ALA A 360 19.84 27.87 -8.66
C ALA A 360 19.54 27.19 -7.33
N THR A 361 18.30 27.33 -6.80
CA THR A 361 17.87 26.66 -5.58
C THR A 361 17.95 25.14 -5.71
N ALA A 362 17.54 24.59 -6.86
CA ALA A 362 17.61 23.15 -7.10
C ALA A 362 19.05 22.62 -7.09
N VAL A 363 20.00 23.37 -7.67
CA VAL A 363 21.43 23.00 -7.65
C VAL A 363 21.99 23.06 -6.23
N PHE A 364 21.73 24.15 -5.48
CA PHE A 364 22.23 24.28 -4.10
C PHE A 364 21.62 23.24 -3.16
N SER A 365 20.32 22.96 -3.28
CA SER A 365 19.66 21.93 -2.45
C SER A 365 20.14 20.50 -2.78
N GLY A 366 20.61 20.27 -4.00
CA GLY A 366 21.19 18.98 -4.40
C GLY A 366 22.64 18.76 -3.95
N LEU A 367 23.31 19.82 -3.48
CA LEU A 367 24.69 19.77 -2.95
C LEU A 367 24.74 19.55 -1.43
N VAL A 368 23.61 19.74 -0.72
CA VAL A 368 23.43 19.54 0.71
C VAL A 368 22.79 18.18 0.98
#